data_c49e415e1315c25e54ce328d8905b38a
#
_entry.id   c49e415e1315c25e54ce328d8905b38a
#
_cell.length_a   1.000
_cell.length_b   1.000
_cell.length_c   1.000
_cell.angle_alpha   90.00
_cell.angle_beta   90.00
_cell.angle_gamma   90.00
#
_symmetry.space_group_name_H-M   'P 1'
#
loop_
_entity.id
_entity.type
_entity.pdbx_description
1 polymer ?
#
loop_
_entity_poly.entity_id
_entity_poly.type
_entity_poly.pdbx_seq_one_letter_code
_entity_poly.pdbx_strand_id
1 'polypeptide(L)'
;DREVETFSIKLMKPLFQELPFPIDSHIHFYVEDLPHFIVPWHYHPAIEIMYITSGTGTRFVGDHVEGYFEGDVCMIGPQLPHEWRNDPVYFDKSSGLRATCICLFFKRQIFEPNLIRLPEMNNIRELIERSRRGIKFVGKSRKKIAELISQSANETGASRVIKLIALLELMATSEEYEILASTGFTETVNSDDFERFNKVYKYLVK
;
A
#
# COMPACT_ATOMS: atom_id res chain seq x y z
N ASP A 1 30.99 -28.39 24.59
CA ASP A 1 29.52 -28.37 24.45
C ASP A 1 29.11 -26.97 24.09
N ARG A 2 28.84 -26.74 22.78
CA ARG A 2 28.23 -25.52 22.30
C ARG A 2 26.73 -25.80 22.19
N GLU A 3 25.96 -25.21 23.07
CA GLU A 3 24.51 -25.16 22.95
C GLU A 3 24.16 -24.48 21.62
N VAL A 4 23.61 -25.26 20.70
CA VAL A 4 22.98 -24.75 19.48
C VAL A 4 21.63 -24.19 19.93
N GLU A 5 21.55 -22.88 20.17
CA GLU A 5 20.27 -22.22 20.34
C GLU A 5 19.43 -22.46 19.09
N THR A 6 18.46 -23.33 19.24
CA THR A 6 17.44 -23.58 18.23
C THR A 6 16.54 -22.33 18.21
N PHE A 7 16.87 -21.35 17.35
CA PHE A 7 15.98 -20.22 17.09
C PHE A 7 14.68 -20.78 16.52
N SER A 8 13.67 -20.85 17.38
CA SER A 8 12.30 -21.14 16.97
C SER A 8 11.89 -20.11 15.92
N ILE A 9 11.71 -20.58 14.69
CA ILE A 9 11.29 -19.73 13.55
C ILE A 9 9.85 -19.34 13.80
N LYS A 10 9.63 -18.22 14.50
CA LYS A 10 8.30 -17.65 14.68
C LYS A 10 7.83 -17.16 13.31
N LEU A 11 6.81 -17.81 12.75
CA LEU A 11 6.13 -17.35 11.53
C LEU A 11 5.66 -15.91 11.77
N MET A 12 6.14 -14.96 10.96
CA MET A 12 5.68 -13.58 11.05
C MET A 12 4.31 -13.50 10.38
N LYS A 13 3.26 -13.53 11.21
CA LYS A 13 1.90 -13.21 10.75
C LYS A 13 1.79 -11.70 10.55
N PRO A 14 1.08 -11.24 9.51
CA PRO A 14 0.84 -9.82 9.36
C PRO A 14 0.04 -9.30 10.56
N LEU A 15 0.39 -8.11 11.02
CA LEU A 15 -0.30 -7.46 12.12
C LEU A 15 -1.55 -6.74 11.59
N PHE A 16 -2.65 -6.85 12.31
CA PHE A 16 -3.79 -5.99 12.04
C PHE A 16 -3.43 -4.56 12.46
N GLN A 17 -3.55 -3.60 11.54
CA GLN A 17 -3.33 -2.20 11.81
C GLN A 17 -4.68 -1.46 11.85
N GLU A 18 -4.96 -0.82 12.96
CA GLU A 18 -6.05 0.12 13.07
C GLU A 18 -5.58 1.48 12.55
N LEU A 19 -6.23 1.96 11.49
CA LEU A 19 -5.87 3.24 10.88
C LEU A 19 -6.52 4.41 11.63
N PRO A 20 -5.79 5.50 11.87
CA PRO A 20 -6.27 6.65 12.63
C PRO A 20 -7.19 7.55 11.80
N PHE A 21 -8.33 7.03 11.32
CA PHE A 21 -9.31 7.88 10.66
C PHE A 21 -9.85 8.94 11.64
N PRO A 22 -9.94 10.20 11.23
CA PRO A 22 -10.70 11.19 12.00
C PRO A 22 -12.13 10.70 12.26
N ILE A 23 -12.73 11.15 13.37
CA ILE A 23 -14.10 10.79 13.74
C ILE A 23 -15.04 11.12 12.55
N ASP A 24 -15.90 10.18 12.18
CA ASP A 24 -16.86 10.27 11.08
C ASP A 24 -16.23 10.50 9.68
N SER A 25 -14.92 10.28 9.53
CA SER A 25 -14.24 10.37 8.23
C SER A 25 -14.16 9.01 7.54
N HIS A 26 -14.33 9.02 6.22
CA HIS A 26 -14.15 7.87 5.34
C HIS A 26 -12.96 8.03 4.40
N ILE A 27 -12.32 9.21 4.41
CA ILE A 27 -11.14 9.53 3.61
C ILE A 27 -10.11 10.17 4.55
N HIS A 28 -8.88 9.68 4.50
CA HIS A 28 -7.79 10.21 5.29
C HIS A 28 -6.53 10.33 4.44
N PHE A 29 -6.00 11.55 4.31
CA PHE A 29 -4.67 11.79 3.79
C PHE A 29 -3.69 11.84 4.94
N TYR A 30 -2.60 11.11 4.79
CA TYR A 30 -1.52 11.04 5.75
C TYR A 30 -0.19 11.30 5.05
N VAL A 31 0.52 12.34 5.47
CA VAL A 31 1.84 12.66 4.96
C VAL A 31 2.86 12.22 5.99
N GLU A 32 3.70 11.27 5.62
CA GLU A 32 4.83 10.84 6.44
C GLU A 32 6.12 11.52 5.99
N ASP A 33 6.93 11.90 6.97
CA ASP A 33 8.30 12.37 6.81
C ASP A 33 9.11 11.83 7.99
N LEU A 34 9.75 10.68 7.78
CA LEU A 34 10.42 9.89 8.81
C LEU A 34 11.87 9.58 8.40
N PRO A 35 12.78 9.25 9.33
CA PRO A 35 14.07 8.69 8.98
C PRO A 35 13.97 7.42 8.13
N HIS A 36 12.99 6.58 8.42
CA HIS A 36 12.59 5.39 7.66
C HIS A 36 11.14 5.03 7.99
N PHE A 37 10.46 4.32 7.10
CA PHE A 37 9.12 3.81 7.38
C PHE A 37 9.17 2.78 8.52
N ILE A 38 8.20 2.88 9.44
CA ILE A 38 8.21 2.13 10.70
C ILE A 38 7.14 1.05 10.79
N VAL A 39 6.16 1.06 9.89
CA VAL A 39 5.04 0.11 9.92
C VAL A 39 5.51 -1.23 9.36
N PRO A 40 5.54 -2.29 10.18
CA PRO A 40 5.98 -3.61 9.75
C PRO A 40 4.93 -4.29 8.88
N TRP A 41 5.17 -5.52 8.48
CA TRP A 41 4.23 -6.38 7.75
C TRP A 41 2.84 -6.38 8.38
N HIS A 42 1.85 -5.77 7.72
CA HIS A 42 0.54 -5.50 8.28
C HIS A 42 -0.58 -5.57 7.22
N TYR A 43 -1.82 -5.52 7.68
CA TYR A 43 -3.01 -5.41 6.87
C TYR A 43 -4.09 -4.59 7.57
N HIS A 44 -5.01 -4.02 6.79
CA HIS A 44 -6.14 -3.23 7.28
C HIS A 44 -7.34 -3.28 6.31
N PRO A 45 -8.57 -2.92 6.75
CA PRO A 45 -9.78 -3.01 5.93
C PRO A 45 -9.96 -1.86 4.93
N ALA A 46 -9.22 -0.77 5.06
CA ALA A 46 -9.28 0.35 4.13
C ALA A 46 -8.52 0.05 2.83
N ILE A 47 -8.86 0.78 1.78
CA ILE A 47 -8.06 0.84 0.56
C ILE A 47 -7.00 1.93 0.78
N GLU A 48 -5.76 1.62 0.43
CA GLU A 48 -4.63 2.52 0.51
C GLU A 48 -4.10 2.86 -0.88
N ILE A 49 -3.81 4.14 -1.10
CA ILE A 49 -3.01 4.60 -2.24
C ILE A 49 -1.77 5.27 -1.66
N MET A 50 -0.62 4.69 -1.93
CA MET A 50 0.67 5.19 -1.45
C MET A 50 1.47 5.79 -2.59
N TYR A 51 1.90 7.03 -2.42
CA TYR A 51 2.82 7.74 -3.29
C TYR A 51 4.13 8.03 -2.54
N ILE A 52 5.24 7.43 -2.99
CA ILE A 52 6.57 7.67 -2.43
C ILE A 52 7.11 8.99 -2.99
N THR A 53 7.24 9.99 -2.12
CA THR A 53 7.79 11.30 -2.49
C THR A 53 9.30 11.38 -2.32
N SER A 54 9.88 10.55 -1.44
CA SER A 54 11.32 10.34 -1.31
C SER A 54 11.60 9.02 -0.61
N GLY A 55 12.64 8.32 -1.00
CA GLY A 55 13.08 7.09 -0.37
C GLY A 55 13.22 5.93 -1.34
N THR A 56 14.04 4.95 -0.90
CA THR A 56 14.25 3.68 -1.60
C THR A 56 14.21 2.52 -0.60
N GLY A 57 13.92 1.33 -1.12
CA GLY A 57 13.85 0.13 -0.31
C GLY A 57 13.17 -1.03 -1.01
N THR A 58 12.68 -1.96 -0.22
CA THR A 58 11.94 -3.13 -0.68
C THR A 58 10.48 -3.04 -0.24
N ARG A 59 9.57 -3.24 -1.19
CA ARG A 59 8.13 -3.35 -0.96
C ARG A 59 7.73 -4.83 -0.97
N PHE A 60 6.90 -5.20 -0.01
CA PHE A 60 6.26 -6.50 0.12
C PHE A 60 4.74 -6.29 -0.04
N VAL A 61 4.09 -7.00 -0.95
CA VAL A 61 2.63 -6.94 -1.17
C VAL A 61 2.12 -8.33 -1.49
N GLY A 62 1.39 -8.95 -0.56
CA GLY A 62 1.03 -10.36 -0.68
C GLY A 62 2.29 -11.24 -0.81
N ASP A 63 2.38 -12.03 -1.85
CA ASP A 63 3.53 -12.86 -2.19
C ASP A 63 4.55 -12.17 -3.12
N HIS A 64 4.34 -10.90 -3.45
CA HIS A 64 5.21 -10.13 -4.33
C HIS A 64 6.25 -9.33 -3.54
N VAL A 65 7.50 -9.36 -4.02
CA VAL A 65 8.63 -8.63 -3.43
C VAL A 65 9.37 -7.89 -4.53
N GLU A 66 9.48 -6.57 -4.39
CA GLU A 66 10.13 -5.72 -5.39
C GLU A 66 10.74 -4.47 -4.74
N GLY A 67 11.80 -3.92 -5.33
CA GLY A 67 12.33 -2.61 -4.96
C GLY A 67 11.34 -1.47 -5.23
N TYR A 68 11.34 -0.45 -4.38
CA TYR A 68 10.61 0.80 -4.61
C TYR A 68 11.56 2.00 -4.59
N PHE A 69 11.14 3.09 -5.19
CA PHE A 69 11.91 4.33 -5.29
C PHE A 69 11.00 5.56 -5.31
N GLU A 70 11.62 6.73 -5.23
CA GLU A 70 10.92 8.01 -5.38
C GLU A 70 10.08 8.04 -6.65
N GLY A 71 8.85 8.50 -6.54
CA GLY A 71 7.89 8.54 -7.61
C GLY A 71 6.99 7.30 -7.73
N ASP A 72 7.24 6.23 -6.96
CA ASP A 72 6.38 5.04 -6.99
C ASP A 72 4.97 5.35 -6.49
N VAL A 73 3.97 4.77 -7.19
CA VAL A 73 2.56 4.83 -6.80
C VAL A 73 1.98 3.43 -6.79
N CYS A 74 1.42 3.05 -5.65
CA CYS A 74 0.73 1.78 -5.47
C CYS A 74 -0.65 1.96 -4.88
N MET A 75 -1.57 1.07 -5.27
CA MET A 75 -2.90 0.93 -4.65
C MET A 75 -3.02 -0.46 -4.03
N ILE A 76 -3.30 -0.50 -2.74
CA ILE A 76 -3.45 -1.72 -1.95
C ILE A 76 -4.93 -1.86 -1.56
N GLY A 77 -5.51 -2.99 -1.91
CA GLY A 77 -6.89 -3.31 -1.56
C GLY A 77 -7.06 -3.72 -0.09
N PRO A 78 -8.32 -3.84 0.35
CA PRO A 78 -8.61 -4.19 1.73
C PRO A 78 -8.07 -5.58 2.07
N GLN A 79 -7.55 -5.74 3.28
CA GLN A 79 -7.03 -6.97 3.87
C GLN A 79 -5.80 -7.58 3.18
N LEU A 80 -5.20 -6.91 2.19
CA LEU A 80 -4.00 -7.38 1.53
C LEU A 80 -2.77 -7.05 2.39
N PRO A 81 -2.02 -8.05 2.88
CA PRO A 81 -0.83 -7.80 3.68
C PRO A 81 0.25 -7.07 2.87
N HIS A 82 0.89 -6.07 3.49
CA HIS A 82 1.90 -5.27 2.84
C HIS A 82 2.88 -4.61 3.82
N GLU A 83 4.05 -4.18 3.29
CA GLU A 83 5.09 -3.44 4.00
C GLU A 83 5.97 -2.69 3.01
N TRP A 84 6.41 -1.48 3.38
CA TRP A 84 7.52 -0.76 2.74
C TRP A 84 8.68 -0.68 3.72
N ARG A 85 9.80 -1.28 3.37
CA ARG A 85 11.00 -1.29 4.17
C ARG A 85 12.12 -0.57 3.46
N ASN A 86 12.64 0.48 4.07
CA ASN A 86 13.74 1.24 3.50
C ASN A 86 15.05 0.44 3.44
N ASP A 87 15.93 0.85 2.54
CA ASP A 87 17.30 0.32 2.45
C ASP A 87 18.08 0.53 3.75
N PRO A 88 19.08 -0.32 4.06
CA PRO A 88 19.83 -0.25 5.31
C PRO A 88 20.42 1.13 5.63
N VAL A 89 20.79 1.92 4.63
CA VAL A 89 21.35 3.26 4.80
C VAL A 89 20.40 4.24 5.52
N TYR A 90 19.08 4.02 5.45
CA TYR A 90 18.09 4.85 6.14
C TYR A 90 18.07 4.63 7.66
N PHE A 91 18.58 3.49 8.14
CA PHE A 91 18.67 3.17 9.56
C PHE A 91 19.93 3.74 10.23
N ASP A 92 20.89 4.24 9.44
CA ASP A 92 22.04 4.98 9.94
C ASP A 92 21.62 6.45 10.19
N LYS A 93 21.59 6.83 11.46
CA LYS A 93 21.24 8.20 11.87
C LYS A 93 22.17 9.27 11.30
N SER A 94 23.41 8.91 10.92
CA SER A 94 24.39 9.82 10.33
C SER A 94 24.13 10.09 8.85
N SER A 95 23.31 9.27 8.17
CA SER A 95 23.01 9.44 6.75
C SER A 95 22.25 10.73 6.43
N GLY A 96 21.47 11.24 7.38
CA GLY A 96 20.57 12.38 7.17
C GLY A 96 19.44 12.12 6.16
N LEU A 97 19.30 10.89 5.65
CA LEU A 97 18.24 10.51 4.72
C LEU A 97 16.87 10.49 5.38
N ARG A 98 15.84 10.75 4.59
CA ARG A 98 14.45 10.69 5.04
C ARG A 98 13.61 9.96 4.01
N ALA A 99 12.68 9.16 4.51
CA ALA A 99 11.64 8.52 3.72
C ALA A 99 10.36 9.32 3.86
N THR A 100 9.79 9.75 2.73
CA THR A 100 8.57 10.54 2.72
C THR A 100 7.54 9.96 1.76
N CYS A 101 6.28 10.00 2.15
CA CYS A 101 5.18 9.56 1.31
C CYS A 101 3.90 10.35 1.56
N ILE A 102 2.99 10.28 0.62
CA ILE A 102 1.59 10.67 0.78
C ILE A 102 0.76 9.40 0.71
N CYS A 103 0.10 9.03 1.83
CA CYS A 103 -0.84 7.93 1.89
C CYS A 103 -2.26 8.47 1.87
N LEU A 104 -3.08 7.95 0.99
CA LEU A 104 -4.51 8.18 0.95
C LEU A 104 -5.22 6.89 1.35
N PHE A 105 -5.88 6.91 2.49
CA PHE A 105 -6.76 5.84 2.95
C PHE A 105 -8.21 6.20 2.70
N PHE A 106 -8.99 5.26 2.21
CA PHE A 106 -10.43 5.44 2.14
C PHE A 106 -11.19 4.14 2.40
N LYS A 107 -12.37 4.29 3.00
CA LYS A 107 -13.29 3.18 3.27
C LYS A 107 -14.21 2.99 2.07
N ARG A 108 -14.41 1.73 1.62
CA ARG A 108 -15.32 1.41 0.51
C ARG A 108 -16.74 1.96 0.73
N GLN A 109 -17.17 2.02 1.99
CA GLN A 109 -18.49 2.53 2.40
C GLN A 109 -18.79 3.95 1.92
N ILE A 110 -17.79 4.75 1.54
CA ILE A 110 -18.03 6.08 0.98
C ILE A 110 -18.86 6.04 -0.31
N PHE A 111 -18.83 4.93 -1.04
CA PHE A 111 -19.55 4.73 -2.29
C PHE A 111 -20.80 3.88 -2.14
N GLU A 112 -21.02 3.26 -0.99
CA GLU A 112 -22.11 2.31 -0.76
C GLU A 112 -23.35 2.97 -0.13
N PRO A 113 -24.55 2.37 -0.33
CA PRO A 113 -24.79 1.22 -1.19
C PRO A 113 -25.10 1.57 -2.64
N ASN A 114 -25.38 2.83 -2.96
CA ASN A 114 -26.01 3.23 -4.22
C ASN A 114 -25.02 3.70 -5.27
N LEU A 115 -24.07 4.59 -4.91
CA LEU A 115 -23.16 5.20 -5.86
C LEU A 115 -22.31 4.14 -6.61
N ILE A 116 -21.74 3.17 -5.92
CA ILE A 116 -20.88 2.15 -6.51
C ILE A 116 -21.62 1.23 -7.51
N ARG A 117 -22.95 1.19 -7.45
CA ARG A 117 -23.79 0.36 -8.33
C ARG A 117 -24.16 1.04 -9.63
N LEU A 118 -23.93 2.35 -9.75
CA LEU A 118 -24.19 3.05 -11.00
C LEU A 118 -23.33 2.49 -12.12
N PRO A 119 -23.84 2.36 -13.36
CA PRO A 119 -23.06 1.91 -14.51
C PRO A 119 -21.80 2.77 -14.73
N GLU A 120 -21.88 4.05 -14.45
CA GLU A 120 -20.78 5.02 -14.56
C GLU A 120 -19.62 4.74 -13.61
N MET A 121 -19.86 3.96 -12.55
CA MET A 121 -18.83 3.55 -11.57
C MET A 121 -18.19 2.19 -11.89
N ASN A 122 -18.53 1.55 -13.02
CA ASN A 122 -18.03 0.23 -13.36
C ASN A 122 -16.51 0.16 -13.36
N ASN A 123 -15.82 1.11 -13.98
CA ASN A 123 -14.36 1.12 -14.05
C ASN A 123 -13.73 1.23 -12.65
N ILE A 124 -14.29 2.11 -11.81
CA ILE A 124 -13.81 2.28 -10.42
C ILE A 124 -14.07 1.02 -9.60
N ARG A 125 -15.22 0.37 -9.77
CA ARG A 125 -15.53 -0.90 -9.11
C ARG A 125 -14.52 -1.99 -9.48
N GLU A 126 -14.20 -2.12 -10.77
CA GLU A 126 -13.20 -3.07 -11.26
C GLU A 126 -11.79 -2.74 -10.76
N LEU A 127 -11.42 -1.45 -10.68
CA LEU A 127 -10.18 -1.02 -10.07
C LEU A 127 -10.08 -1.46 -8.61
N ILE A 128 -11.14 -1.25 -7.82
CA ILE A 128 -11.21 -1.66 -6.42
C ILE A 128 -11.05 -3.19 -6.30
N GLU A 129 -11.70 -3.98 -7.14
CA GLU A 129 -11.53 -5.44 -7.11
C GLU A 129 -10.10 -5.86 -7.52
N ARG A 130 -9.52 -5.25 -8.54
CA ARG A 130 -8.11 -5.51 -8.93
C ARG A 130 -7.13 -5.14 -7.83
N SER A 131 -7.41 -4.09 -7.04
CA SER A 131 -6.54 -3.65 -5.95
C SER A 131 -6.36 -4.70 -4.84
N ARG A 132 -7.24 -5.69 -4.75
CA ARG A 132 -7.09 -6.83 -3.81
C ARG A 132 -5.81 -7.63 -4.03
N ARG A 133 -5.17 -7.47 -5.17
CA ARG A 133 -3.88 -8.07 -5.49
C ARG A 133 -2.74 -7.04 -5.51
N GLY A 134 -3.02 -5.80 -5.09
CA GLY A 134 -2.09 -4.69 -5.21
C GLY A 134 -1.85 -4.28 -6.66
N ILE A 135 -1.83 -2.99 -6.91
CA ILE A 135 -1.61 -2.41 -8.23
C ILE A 135 -0.46 -1.41 -8.13
N LYS A 136 0.56 -1.57 -8.96
CA LYS A 136 1.62 -0.58 -9.16
C LYS A 136 1.35 0.17 -10.44
N PHE A 137 1.35 1.48 -10.40
CA PHE A 137 1.22 2.31 -11.60
C PHE A 137 2.60 2.64 -12.16
N VAL A 138 2.72 2.62 -13.50
CA VAL A 138 3.97 2.82 -14.21
C VAL A 138 3.82 3.90 -15.29
N GLY A 139 4.89 4.18 -16.01
CA GLY A 139 4.86 5.04 -17.18
C GLY A 139 4.42 6.48 -16.93
N LYS A 140 3.67 7.04 -17.89
CA LYS A 140 3.16 8.42 -17.84
C LYS A 140 1.98 8.56 -16.89
N SER A 141 1.16 7.52 -16.78
CA SER A 141 0.01 7.50 -15.88
C SER A 141 0.43 7.66 -14.43
N ARG A 142 1.53 7.00 -14.00
CA ARG A 142 2.09 7.16 -12.65
C ARG A 142 2.34 8.62 -12.29
N LYS A 143 2.94 9.40 -13.21
CA LYS A 143 3.24 10.82 -12.97
C LYS A 143 1.97 11.65 -12.76
N LYS A 144 0.97 11.46 -13.63
CA LYS A 144 -0.32 12.15 -13.53
C LYS A 144 -1.06 11.81 -12.23
N ILE A 145 -1.03 10.54 -11.83
CA ILE A 145 -1.61 10.06 -10.59
C ILE A 145 -0.91 10.71 -9.38
N ALA A 146 0.43 10.71 -9.36
CA ALA A 146 1.23 11.34 -8.31
C ALA A 146 0.95 12.84 -8.17
N GLU A 147 0.84 13.56 -9.29
CA GLU A 147 0.46 14.97 -9.32
C GLU A 147 -0.93 15.20 -8.71
N LEU A 148 -1.92 14.37 -9.08
CA LEU A 148 -3.28 14.49 -8.55
C LEU A 148 -3.35 14.14 -7.05
N ILE A 149 -2.60 13.14 -6.58
CA ILE A 149 -2.47 12.81 -5.15
C ILE A 149 -1.93 14.03 -4.39
N SER A 150 -0.83 14.62 -4.88
CA SER A 150 -0.20 15.79 -4.25
C SER A 150 -1.13 16.99 -4.16
N GLN A 151 -1.88 17.27 -5.23
CA GLN A 151 -2.89 18.35 -5.26
C GLN A 151 -4.07 18.09 -4.33
N SER A 152 -4.38 16.81 -4.04
CA SER A 152 -5.55 16.41 -3.25
C SER A 152 -5.27 16.36 -1.75
N ALA A 153 -4.02 16.31 -1.33
CA ALA A 153 -3.62 16.08 0.06
C ALA A 153 -4.18 17.14 1.03
N ASN A 154 -4.32 18.39 0.58
CA ASN A 154 -4.82 19.51 1.40
C ASN A 154 -6.31 19.80 1.20
N GLU A 155 -7.01 19.05 0.36
CA GLU A 155 -8.43 19.26 0.12
C GLU A 155 -9.30 18.87 1.31
N THR A 156 -10.41 19.56 1.49
CA THR A 156 -11.37 19.32 2.58
C THR A 156 -12.81 19.27 2.06
N GLY A 157 -13.73 18.81 2.89
CA GLY A 157 -15.15 18.79 2.57
C GLY A 157 -15.46 18.03 1.26
N ALA A 158 -16.43 18.53 0.50
CA ALA A 158 -16.86 17.91 -0.76
C ALA A 158 -15.75 17.85 -1.82
N SER A 159 -14.84 18.83 -1.85
CA SER A 159 -13.71 18.87 -2.77
C SER A 159 -12.83 17.62 -2.63
N ARG A 160 -12.58 17.14 -1.40
CA ARG A 160 -11.84 15.90 -1.13
C ARG A 160 -12.51 14.68 -1.77
N VAL A 161 -13.82 14.56 -1.70
CA VAL A 161 -14.58 13.45 -2.31
C VAL A 161 -14.50 13.53 -3.84
N ILE A 162 -14.67 14.71 -4.41
CA ILE A 162 -14.57 14.95 -5.86
C ILE A 162 -13.18 14.56 -6.37
N LYS A 163 -12.13 14.99 -5.66
CA LYS A 163 -10.74 14.64 -6.01
C LYS A 163 -10.45 13.13 -5.88
N LEU A 164 -11.02 12.47 -4.87
CA LEU A 164 -10.91 11.01 -4.75
C LEU A 164 -11.54 10.31 -5.96
N ILE A 165 -12.74 10.70 -6.36
CA ILE A 165 -13.41 10.10 -7.53
C ILE A 165 -12.60 10.36 -8.80
N ALA A 166 -12.11 11.59 -9.02
CA ALA A 166 -11.28 11.93 -10.16
C ALA A 166 -9.96 11.12 -10.20
N LEU A 167 -9.33 10.92 -9.03
CA LEU A 167 -8.13 10.11 -8.89
C LEU A 167 -8.42 8.64 -9.24
N LEU A 168 -9.49 8.07 -8.71
CA LEU A 168 -9.88 6.70 -8.98
C LEU A 168 -10.24 6.48 -10.45
N GLU A 169 -10.91 7.44 -11.10
CA GLU A 169 -11.21 7.37 -12.53
C GLU A 169 -9.93 7.40 -13.39
N LEU A 170 -8.99 8.30 -13.05
CA LEU A 170 -7.69 8.33 -13.72
C LEU A 170 -6.93 7.00 -13.57
N MET A 171 -6.97 6.39 -12.38
CA MET A 171 -6.34 5.10 -12.11
C MET A 171 -7.07 3.95 -12.83
N ALA A 172 -8.40 3.97 -12.86
CA ALA A 172 -9.24 2.94 -13.45
C ALA A 172 -9.10 2.86 -14.98
N THR A 173 -8.90 4.00 -15.63
CA THR A 173 -8.74 4.12 -17.08
C THR A 173 -7.28 4.01 -17.55
N SER A 174 -6.33 3.89 -16.63
CA SER A 174 -4.93 3.66 -16.98
C SER A 174 -4.70 2.25 -17.50
N GLU A 175 -3.94 2.13 -18.58
CA GLU A 175 -3.40 0.86 -19.08
C GLU A 175 -1.96 0.61 -18.62
N GLU A 176 -1.33 1.62 -17.99
CA GLU A 176 0.05 1.56 -17.52
C GLU A 176 0.10 1.14 -16.03
N TYR A 177 -0.16 -0.14 -15.75
CA TYR A 177 -0.10 -0.71 -14.40
C TYR A 177 0.38 -2.17 -14.41
N GLU A 178 0.82 -2.62 -13.25
CA GLU A 178 1.23 -3.99 -12.95
C GLU A 178 0.44 -4.51 -11.75
N ILE A 179 -0.04 -5.76 -11.81
CA ILE A 179 -0.63 -6.44 -10.65
C ILE A 179 0.50 -7.10 -9.87
N LEU A 180 0.52 -6.91 -8.56
CA LEU A 180 1.61 -7.34 -7.71
C LEU A 180 1.44 -8.79 -7.24
N ALA A 181 0.48 -9.07 -6.37
CA ALA A 181 0.29 -10.40 -5.83
C ALA A 181 -0.25 -11.41 -6.86
N SER A 182 0.14 -12.66 -6.73
CA SER A 182 -0.31 -13.75 -7.60
C SER A 182 -1.82 -14.00 -7.51
N THR A 183 -2.39 -14.66 -8.50
CA THR A 183 -3.82 -15.03 -8.50
C THR A 183 -4.19 -16.04 -7.39
N GLY A 184 -3.21 -16.78 -6.89
CA GLY A 184 -3.38 -17.75 -5.81
C GLY A 184 -3.30 -17.13 -4.41
N PHE A 185 -2.86 -15.87 -4.31
CA PHE A 185 -2.82 -15.16 -3.04
C PHE A 185 -4.22 -14.66 -2.68
N THR A 186 -5.01 -15.52 -2.02
CA THR A 186 -6.36 -15.22 -1.55
C THR A 186 -6.35 -14.81 -0.09
N GLU A 187 -7.42 -14.17 0.37
CA GLU A 187 -7.62 -13.71 1.77
C GLU A 187 -7.51 -14.82 2.83
N THR A 188 -7.64 -16.07 2.44
CA THR A 188 -7.27 -17.21 3.27
C THR A 188 -5.80 -17.53 3.04
N VAL A 189 -4.93 -16.77 3.69
CA VAL A 189 -3.51 -17.05 3.67
C VAL A 189 -3.29 -18.43 4.30
N ASN A 190 -3.10 -19.45 3.48
CA ASN A 190 -2.75 -20.79 3.92
C ASN A 190 -1.41 -20.75 4.67
N SER A 191 -1.26 -21.58 5.69
CA SER A 191 -0.01 -21.72 6.45
C SER A 191 1.22 -21.89 5.55
N ASP A 192 1.06 -22.56 4.41
CA ASP A 192 2.14 -22.86 3.47
C ASP A 192 2.61 -21.64 2.67
N ASP A 193 1.71 -20.71 2.33
CA ASP A 193 2.06 -19.46 1.64
C ASP A 193 2.80 -18.52 2.59
N PHE A 194 2.42 -18.51 3.88
CA PHE A 194 3.18 -17.81 4.91
C PHE A 194 4.56 -18.40 5.11
N GLU A 195 4.73 -19.71 5.06
CA GLU A 195 6.05 -20.33 5.19
C GLU A 195 6.98 -19.96 4.04
N ARG A 196 6.48 -19.94 2.82
CA ARG A 196 7.25 -19.52 1.63
C ARG A 196 7.64 -18.05 1.73
N PHE A 197 6.67 -17.17 2.02
CA PHE A 197 6.92 -15.74 2.21
C PHE A 197 7.94 -15.50 3.32
N ASN A 198 7.79 -16.15 4.49
CA ASN A 198 8.71 -15.99 5.60
C ASN A 198 10.15 -16.43 5.28
N LYS A 199 10.35 -17.42 4.40
CA LYS A 199 11.70 -17.79 3.95
C LYS A 199 12.35 -16.68 3.15
N VAL A 200 11.60 -16.09 2.21
CA VAL A 200 12.08 -14.97 1.37
C VAL A 200 12.29 -13.72 2.23
N TYR A 201 11.31 -13.35 3.04
CA TYR A 201 11.37 -12.21 3.95
C TYR A 201 12.57 -12.25 4.88
N LYS A 202 12.86 -13.40 5.53
CA LYS A 202 14.02 -13.58 6.39
C LYS A 202 15.35 -13.49 5.67
N TYR A 203 15.40 -13.85 4.41
CA TYR A 203 16.61 -13.72 3.61
C TYR A 203 16.92 -12.27 3.26
N LEU A 204 15.88 -11.48 2.98
CA LEU A 204 15.99 -10.06 2.59
C LEU A 204 16.14 -9.11 3.78
N VAL A 205 15.81 -9.56 4.99
CA VAL A 205 15.78 -8.77 6.24
C VAL A 205 17.02 -9.01 7.12
N LYS A 206 17.97 -9.81 6.65
CA LYS A 206 19.31 -9.98 7.28
C LYS A 206 20.25 -8.88 6.86
#